data_7cfd444bca81c887fe2708e676951074
#
_entry.id   7cfd444bca81c887fe2708e676951074
#
_cell.length_a   1.000
_cell.length_b   1.000
_cell.length_c   1.000
_cell.angle_alpha   90.00
_cell.angle_beta   90.00
_cell.angle_gamma   90.00
#
_symmetry.space_group_name_H-M   'P 1'
#
loop_
_entity.id
_entity.type
_entity.pdbx_description
1 polymer ?
#
loop_
_entity_poly.entity_id
_entity_poly.type
_entity_poly.pdbx_seq_one_letter_code
_entity_poly.pdbx_strand_id
1 'polypeptide(L)'
;MLLRNEKVYQDSAKESPKTDRRMNSVKSRRLMEMESYILSHTSASMEELCAVFDVSMNTVRRDVAELAKSGRVQKVYGGVQAMMKPKGLVPYAERSSRPSGVKRAICVKAAQMVRDGDIIFIDSGTTTMHLMDTLKGKNITVITNNIEIMLQALAYENIRLIVVPGEVHRKTYSITGEESAAFLSTMNINIAFMAATGASMTGVTNSSPLEYAIKKAAVKQAEKTVLLVTGNKFGVTSLFSYATLDQFQTVITDASVPAEYLEKLQEKGIDVQIAGEEKEPSEVS
;
A
#
# COMPACT_ATOMS: atom_id res chain seq x y z
N MET A 1 -45.68 -47.10 30.21
CA MET A 1 -46.74 -47.71 29.35
C MET A 1 -46.47 -47.24 27.92
N LEU A 2 -46.05 -48.23 27.09
CA LEU A 2 -46.25 -48.39 25.64
C LEU A 2 -45.55 -47.32 24.72
N LEU A 3 -44.57 -47.71 24.05
CA LEU A 3 -44.31 -48.57 22.86
C LEU A 3 -44.08 -47.75 21.58
N ARG A 4 -42.84 -47.92 21.04
CA ARG A 4 -42.46 -48.19 19.64
C ARG A 4 -43.09 -47.41 18.50
N ASN A 5 -42.25 -46.78 17.73
CA ASN A 5 -42.06 -47.24 16.34
C ASN A 5 -40.74 -46.64 15.75
N GLU A 6 -39.80 -47.57 15.54
CA GLU A 6 -38.67 -47.41 14.63
C GLU A 6 -39.20 -47.41 13.20
N LYS A 7 -38.75 -46.43 12.38
CA LYS A 7 -38.69 -46.62 10.93
C LYS A 7 -37.32 -46.21 10.44
N VAL A 8 -36.64 -47.28 10.08
CA VAL A 8 -35.45 -47.37 9.23
C VAL A 8 -35.69 -46.52 7.97
N TYR A 9 -34.82 -45.50 7.72
CA TYR A 9 -34.60 -44.99 6.39
C TYR A 9 -33.16 -45.29 5.98
N GLN A 10 -33.10 -46.17 5.01
CA GLN A 10 -31.90 -46.57 4.32
C GLN A 10 -31.27 -45.39 3.60
N ASP A 11 -29.99 -45.39 3.74
CA ASP A 11 -28.93 -44.75 3.00
C ASP A 11 -29.20 -44.69 1.50
N SER A 12 -29.13 -43.49 0.92
CA SER A 12 -28.80 -43.31 -0.48
C SER A 12 -27.79 -42.15 -0.57
N ALA A 13 -26.52 -42.49 -0.37
CA ALA A 13 -25.40 -41.68 -0.73
C ALA A 13 -25.49 -41.37 -2.22
N LYS A 14 -25.93 -40.15 -2.58
CA LYS A 14 -25.74 -39.57 -3.91
C LYS A 14 -24.33 -39.00 -3.95
N GLU A 15 -23.43 -39.73 -4.57
CA GLU A 15 -22.15 -39.19 -5.05
C GLU A 15 -22.41 -37.97 -5.90
N SER A 16 -21.99 -36.80 -5.40
CA SER A 16 -21.92 -35.56 -6.18
C SER A 16 -20.67 -35.64 -7.09
N PRO A 17 -20.79 -35.29 -8.37
CA PRO A 17 -19.77 -35.61 -9.36
C PRO A 17 -18.50 -34.77 -9.14
N LYS A 18 -17.37 -35.45 -9.06
CA LYS A 18 -15.99 -34.90 -9.01
C LYS A 18 -15.67 -33.91 -10.16
N THR A 19 -16.51 -33.87 -11.19
CA THR A 19 -16.41 -33.00 -12.38
C THR A 19 -16.69 -31.52 -12.08
N ASP A 20 -17.57 -31.23 -11.12
CA ASP A 20 -18.02 -29.87 -10.83
C ASP A 20 -16.95 -29.04 -10.05
N ARG A 21 -16.16 -29.68 -9.19
CA ARG A 21 -15.06 -29.03 -8.47
C ARG A 21 -13.89 -28.64 -9.36
N ARG A 22 -13.56 -29.44 -10.38
CA ARG A 22 -12.49 -29.11 -11.34
C ARG A 22 -12.90 -27.98 -12.28
N MET A 23 -14.13 -27.97 -12.78
CA MET A 23 -14.64 -26.89 -13.63
C MET A 23 -14.72 -25.56 -12.89
N ASN A 24 -15.09 -25.55 -11.62
CA ASN A 24 -15.10 -24.34 -10.79
C ASN A 24 -13.69 -23.80 -10.53
N SER A 25 -12.69 -24.67 -10.34
CA SER A 25 -11.29 -24.24 -10.11
C SER A 25 -10.67 -23.63 -11.39
N VAL A 26 -10.93 -24.21 -12.57
CA VAL A 26 -10.45 -23.71 -13.85
C VAL A 26 -11.11 -22.37 -14.22
N LYS A 27 -12.41 -22.22 -13.98
CA LYS A 27 -13.14 -20.97 -14.18
C LYS A 27 -12.62 -19.87 -13.24
N SER A 28 -12.41 -20.18 -11.98
CA SER A 28 -11.92 -19.22 -10.98
C SER A 28 -10.52 -18.72 -11.32
N ARG A 29 -9.64 -19.60 -11.77
CA ARG A 29 -8.29 -19.25 -12.22
C ARG A 29 -8.33 -18.34 -13.46
N ARG A 30 -9.10 -18.69 -14.47
CA ARG A 30 -9.24 -17.87 -15.68
C ARG A 30 -9.80 -16.49 -15.37
N LEU A 31 -10.78 -16.37 -14.48
CA LEU A 31 -11.32 -15.07 -14.06
C LEU A 31 -10.24 -14.20 -13.41
N MET A 32 -9.39 -14.75 -12.54
CA MET A 32 -8.29 -14.01 -11.92
C MET A 32 -7.24 -13.58 -12.95
N GLU A 33 -6.88 -14.45 -13.88
CA GLU A 33 -5.92 -14.15 -14.95
C GLU A 33 -6.48 -13.08 -15.90
N MET A 34 -7.76 -13.17 -16.26
CA MET A 34 -8.44 -12.18 -17.13
C MET A 34 -8.56 -10.81 -16.43
N GLU A 35 -8.89 -10.77 -15.14
CA GLU A 35 -8.92 -9.54 -14.37
C GLU A 35 -7.52 -8.90 -14.33
N SER A 36 -6.48 -9.68 -14.04
CA SER A 36 -5.09 -9.21 -14.01
C SER A 36 -4.68 -8.63 -15.36
N TYR A 37 -5.03 -9.30 -16.45
CA TYR A 37 -4.76 -8.84 -17.82
C TYR A 37 -5.43 -7.47 -18.10
N ILE A 38 -6.73 -7.34 -17.82
CA ILE A 38 -7.47 -6.09 -18.03
C ILE A 38 -6.89 -4.95 -17.17
N LEU A 39 -6.53 -5.23 -15.91
CA LEU A 39 -5.95 -4.23 -15.01
C LEU A 39 -4.57 -3.76 -15.47
N SER A 40 -3.75 -4.64 -16.05
CA SER A 40 -2.41 -4.30 -16.54
C SER A 40 -2.43 -3.53 -17.86
N HIS A 41 -3.39 -3.81 -18.74
CA HIS A 41 -3.53 -3.17 -20.07
C HIS A 41 -4.51 -1.99 -20.08
N THR A 42 -5.12 -1.65 -18.91
CA THR A 42 -6.10 -0.57 -18.73
C THR A 42 -7.42 -0.82 -19.44
N SER A 43 -7.42 -1.42 -20.65
CA SER A 43 -8.61 -1.82 -21.42
C SER A 43 -8.27 -3.00 -22.32
N ALA A 44 -9.29 -3.78 -22.70
CA ALA A 44 -9.16 -4.84 -23.68
C ALA A 44 -10.46 -4.97 -24.48
N SER A 45 -10.37 -5.31 -25.77
CA SER A 45 -11.55 -5.64 -26.58
C SER A 45 -12.06 -7.04 -26.24
N MET A 46 -13.31 -7.32 -26.56
CA MET A 46 -13.87 -8.68 -26.39
C MET A 46 -13.15 -9.70 -27.26
N GLU A 47 -12.76 -9.31 -28.49
CA GLU A 47 -12.00 -10.12 -29.44
C GLU A 47 -10.60 -10.42 -28.93
N GLU A 48 -9.92 -9.43 -28.39
CA GLU A 48 -8.60 -9.58 -27.75
C GLU A 48 -8.64 -10.59 -26.60
N LEU A 49 -9.63 -10.49 -25.72
CA LEU A 49 -9.80 -11.44 -24.63
C LEU A 49 -10.11 -12.86 -25.11
N CYS A 50 -10.86 -13.01 -26.20
CA CYS A 50 -11.07 -14.31 -26.85
C CYS A 50 -9.74 -14.93 -27.30
N ALA A 51 -8.89 -14.14 -27.95
CA ALA A 51 -7.61 -14.60 -28.47
C ALA A 51 -6.61 -14.92 -27.35
N VAL A 52 -6.49 -14.06 -26.33
CA VAL A 52 -5.53 -14.23 -25.23
C VAL A 52 -5.87 -15.43 -24.35
N PHE A 53 -7.15 -15.66 -24.08
CA PHE A 53 -7.58 -16.73 -23.15
C PHE A 53 -8.08 -17.99 -23.85
N ASP A 54 -8.03 -18.02 -25.18
CA ASP A 54 -8.49 -19.14 -26.02
C ASP A 54 -9.91 -19.62 -25.64
N VAL A 55 -10.85 -18.68 -25.54
CA VAL A 55 -12.25 -18.94 -25.19
C VAL A 55 -13.23 -18.26 -26.15
N SER A 56 -14.43 -18.81 -26.20
CA SER A 56 -15.47 -18.25 -27.08
C SER A 56 -15.94 -16.86 -26.60
N MET A 57 -16.45 -16.04 -27.50
CA MET A 57 -17.07 -14.74 -27.23
C MET A 57 -18.15 -14.81 -26.12
N ASN A 58 -18.95 -15.87 -26.10
CA ASN A 58 -19.98 -16.08 -25.09
C ASN A 58 -19.34 -16.32 -23.68
N THR A 59 -18.21 -17.02 -23.63
CA THR A 59 -17.45 -17.22 -22.39
C THR A 59 -16.88 -15.91 -21.90
N VAL A 60 -16.22 -15.13 -22.77
CA VAL A 60 -15.69 -13.79 -22.42
C VAL A 60 -16.81 -12.87 -21.90
N ARG A 61 -17.96 -12.82 -22.58
CA ARG A 61 -19.09 -12.00 -22.13
C ARG A 61 -19.59 -12.37 -20.74
N ARG A 62 -19.62 -13.67 -20.40
CA ARG A 62 -19.99 -14.14 -19.06
C ARG A 62 -18.91 -13.79 -18.02
N ASP A 63 -17.66 -14.03 -18.34
CA ASP A 63 -16.53 -13.80 -17.46
C ASP A 63 -16.38 -12.28 -17.18
N VAL A 64 -16.46 -11.43 -18.21
CA VAL A 64 -16.46 -9.97 -18.05
C VAL A 64 -17.69 -9.49 -17.27
N ALA A 65 -18.87 -10.12 -17.42
CA ALA A 65 -20.03 -9.80 -16.62
C ALA A 65 -19.86 -10.15 -15.13
N GLU A 66 -19.14 -11.23 -14.85
CA GLU A 66 -18.81 -11.64 -13.48
C GLU A 66 -17.75 -10.69 -12.86
N LEU A 67 -16.70 -10.40 -13.62
CA LEU A 67 -15.65 -9.46 -13.19
C LEU A 67 -16.19 -8.04 -12.94
N ALA A 68 -17.16 -7.58 -13.75
CA ALA A 68 -17.78 -6.27 -13.56
C ALA A 68 -18.54 -6.15 -12.22
N LYS A 69 -18.99 -7.26 -11.63
CA LYS A 69 -19.62 -7.25 -10.28
C LYS A 69 -18.63 -6.88 -9.20
N SER A 70 -17.34 -7.18 -9.38
CA SER A 70 -16.29 -6.77 -8.43
C SER A 70 -16.08 -5.26 -8.37
N GLY A 71 -16.58 -4.53 -9.38
CA GLY A 71 -16.42 -3.09 -9.55
C GLY A 71 -14.97 -2.67 -9.84
N ARG A 72 -14.07 -3.60 -10.20
CA ARG A 72 -12.69 -3.30 -10.63
C ARG A 72 -12.57 -3.14 -12.15
N VAL A 73 -13.54 -3.65 -12.89
CA VAL A 73 -13.65 -3.47 -14.34
C VAL A 73 -15.05 -3.04 -14.71
N GLN A 74 -15.21 -2.32 -15.79
CA GLN A 74 -16.50 -1.93 -16.35
C GLN A 74 -16.58 -2.32 -17.83
N LYS A 75 -17.79 -2.68 -18.26
CA LYS A 75 -18.07 -2.89 -19.67
C LYS A 75 -18.12 -1.54 -20.38
N VAL A 76 -17.47 -1.47 -21.54
CA VAL A 76 -17.55 -0.35 -22.47
C VAL A 76 -18.01 -0.87 -23.82
N TYR A 77 -18.30 0.03 -24.76
CA TYR A 77 -18.69 -0.38 -26.11
C TYR A 77 -17.55 -1.18 -26.77
N GLY A 78 -17.81 -2.41 -27.17
CA GLY A 78 -16.83 -3.30 -27.80
C GLY A 78 -15.82 -3.97 -26.88
N GLY A 79 -15.83 -3.71 -25.55
CA GLY A 79 -14.80 -4.26 -24.69
C GLY A 79 -15.05 -4.10 -23.18
N VAL A 80 -13.96 -4.12 -22.45
CA VAL A 80 -13.92 -3.93 -21.01
C VAL A 80 -12.75 -2.99 -20.66
N GLN A 81 -12.97 -2.15 -19.67
CA GLN A 81 -11.97 -1.21 -19.19
C GLN A 81 -11.76 -1.43 -17.69
N ALA A 82 -10.50 -1.36 -17.26
CA ALA A 82 -10.19 -1.29 -15.86
C ALA A 82 -10.89 -0.08 -15.23
N MET A 83 -11.72 -0.33 -14.23
CA MET A 83 -12.20 0.76 -13.39
C MET A 83 -11.01 1.24 -12.57
N MET A 84 -10.34 2.29 -13.04
CA MET A 84 -9.60 3.13 -12.13
C MET A 84 -10.65 3.78 -11.22
N LYS A 85 -11.13 3.06 -10.21
CA LYS A 85 -11.70 3.77 -9.06
C LYS A 85 -10.60 4.75 -8.68
N PRO A 86 -10.91 6.04 -8.48
CA PRO A 86 -10.05 6.83 -7.60
C PRO A 86 -9.94 5.93 -6.38
N LYS A 87 -8.74 5.40 -6.12
CA LYS A 87 -8.51 4.46 -5.01
C LYS A 87 -8.93 5.25 -3.80
N GLY A 88 -10.22 5.08 -3.40
CA GLY A 88 -10.73 5.64 -2.17
C GLY A 88 -9.74 5.24 -1.11
N LEU A 89 -9.52 6.06 -0.11
CA LEU A 89 -8.63 5.77 1.00
C LEU A 89 -8.87 4.33 1.43
N VAL A 90 -7.96 3.43 1.01
CA VAL A 90 -7.96 2.08 1.55
C VAL A 90 -7.76 2.27 3.05
N PRO A 91 -8.70 1.80 3.89
CA PRO A 91 -8.63 2.03 5.32
C PRO A 91 -7.26 1.67 5.87
N TYR A 92 -6.77 2.41 6.85
CA TYR A 92 -5.46 2.15 7.46
C TYR A 92 -5.34 0.69 7.90
N ALA A 93 -6.36 0.12 8.54
CA ALA A 93 -6.43 -1.26 8.98
C ALA A 93 -6.20 -2.27 7.84
N GLU A 94 -6.79 -2.04 6.65
CA GLU A 94 -6.55 -2.90 5.49
C GLU A 94 -5.14 -2.73 4.91
N ARG A 95 -4.58 -1.51 4.97
CA ARG A 95 -3.21 -1.25 4.51
C ARG A 95 -2.16 -1.80 5.47
N SER A 96 -2.43 -1.78 6.77
CA SER A 96 -1.53 -2.30 7.81
C SER A 96 -1.51 -3.83 7.84
N SER A 97 -2.62 -4.50 7.53
CA SER A 97 -2.73 -5.96 7.48
C SER A 97 -2.06 -6.61 6.25
N ARG A 98 -1.64 -5.82 5.26
CA ARG A 98 -0.92 -6.37 4.09
C ARG A 98 0.48 -6.83 4.49
N PRO A 99 1.06 -7.86 3.81
CA PRO A 99 2.38 -8.38 4.14
C PRO A 99 3.39 -7.30 4.47
N SER A 100 4.01 -7.38 5.64
CA SER A 100 4.86 -6.32 6.20
C SER A 100 6.34 -6.46 5.84
N GLY A 101 6.78 -7.63 5.38
CA GLY A 101 8.20 -7.91 5.09
C GLY A 101 8.85 -6.87 4.17
N VAL A 102 8.21 -6.57 3.04
CA VAL A 102 8.68 -5.54 2.10
C VAL A 102 8.77 -4.15 2.75
N LYS A 103 7.74 -3.75 3.51
CA LYS A 103 7.71 -2.44 4.17
C LYS A 103 8.77 -2.34 5.26
N ARG A 104 8.99 -3.44 5.98
CA ARG A 104 10.04 -3.54 7.00
C ARG A 104 11.41 -3.43 6.37
N ALA A 105 11.69 -4.14 5.27
CA ALA A 105 12.95 -4.05 4.54
C ALA A 105 13.25 -2.61 4.07
N ILE A 106 12.23 -1.88 3.58
CA ILE A 106 12.35 -0.46 3.25
C ILE A 106 12.77 0.35 4.49
N CYS A 107 12.17 0.10 5.64
CA CYS A 107 12.49 0.81 6.87
C CYS A 107 13.87 0.46 7.43
N VAL A 108 14.31 -0.80 7.36
CA VAL A 108 15.67 -1.22 7.76
C VAL A 108 16.71 -0.44 6.93
N LYS A 109 16.48 -0.31 5.62
CA LYS A 109 17.37 0.47 4.77
C LYS A 109 17.33 1.96 5.10
N ALA A 110 16.16 2.52 5.38
CA ALA A 110 15.99 3.92 5.79
C ALA A 110 16.70 4.24 7.11
N ALA A 111 16.66 3.33 8.09
CA ALA A 111 17.31 3.50 9.39
C ALA A 111 18.85 3.63 9.31
N GLN A 112 19.48 3.10 8.26
CA GLN A 112 20.92 3.24 8.04
C GLN A 112 21.35 4.68 7.76
N MET A 113 20.41 5.54 7.35
CA MET A 113 20.66 6.95 7.06
C MET A 113 20.65 7.82 8.33
N VAL A 114 20.12 7.30 9.44
CA VAL A 114 19.95 8.04 10.71
C VAL A 114 21.20 7.91 11.57
N ARG A 115 21.65 9.03 12.14
CA ARG A 115 22.79 9.11 13.06
C ARG A 115 22.32 9.56 14.44
N ASP A 116 23.12 9.26 15.46
CA ASP A 116 22.86 9.79 16.81
C ASP A 116 22.90 11.33 16.77
N GLY A 117 21.96 11.93 17.48
CA GLY A 117 21.75 13.37 17.52
C GLY A 117 20.80 13.92 16.45
N ASP A 118 20.41 13.11 15.43
CA ASP A 118 19.50 13.58 14.38
C ASP A 118 18.10 13.92 14.95
N ILE A 119 17.50 14.94 14.36
CA ILE A 119 16.09 15.28 14.51
C ILE A 119 15.38 14.78 13.25
N ILE A 120 14.55 13.76 13.40
CA ILE A 120 13.85 13.16 12.28
C ILE A 120 12.34 13.36 12.36
N PHE A 121 11.72 13.53 11.20
CA PHE A 121 10.25 13.47 11.09
C PHE A 121 9.84 12.13 10.49
N ILE A 122 8.90 11.44 11.14
CA ILE A 122 8.31 10.21 10.64
C ILE A 122 6.84 10.47 10.33
N ASP A 123 6.51 10.44 9.05
CA ASP A 123 5.16 10.70 8.52
C ASP A 123 4.18 9.56 8.83
N SER A 124 2.90 9.87 8.83
CA SER A 124 1.84 8.87 8.96
C SER A 124 1.77 7.96 7.73
N GLY A 125 1.80 6.65 7.94
CA GLY A 125 1.71 5.69 6.86
C GLY A 125 2.00 4.26 7.29
N THR A 126 1.48 3.29 6.54
CA THR A 126 1.68 1.87 6.85
C THR A 126 3.06 1.33 6.44
N THR A 127 3.89 2.11 5.78
CA THR A 127 5.31 1.79 5.56
C THR A 127 6.14 2.39 6.69
N THR A 128 6.00 3.69 6.94
CA THR A 128 6.76 4.42 7.94
C THR A 128 6.56 3.92 9.38
N MET A 129 5.41 3.30 9.69
CA MET A 129 5.14 2.71 11.01
C MET A 129 6.17 1.64 11.44
N HIS A 130 6.85 1.00 10.49
CA HIS A 130 7.87 -0.01 10.79
C HIS A 130 9.27 0.58 11.07
N LEU A 131 9.42 1.91 10.93
CA LEU A 131 10.72 2.54 11.10
C LEU A 131 11.18 2.56 12.56
N MET A 132 10.24 2.70 13.51
CA MET A 132 10.56 2.83 14.91
C MET A 132 11.34 1.64 15.48
N ASP A 133 10.92 0.42 15.16
CA ASP A 133 11.61 -0.80 15.61
C ASP A 133 13.07 -0.87 15.14
N THR A 134 13.37 -0.26 13.99
CA THR A 134 14.71 -0.26 13.38
C THR A 134 15.62 0.83 13.97
N LEU A 135 15.05 1.77 14.71
CA LEU A 135 15.75 2.93 15.31
C LEU A 135 15.98 2.80 16.82
N LYS A 136 15.53 1.73 17.47
CA LYS A 136 15.56 1.53 18.92
C LYS A 136 16.93 1.71 19.60
N GLY A 137 18.03 1.55 18.84
CA GLY A 137 19.39 1.72 19.37
C GLY A 137 20.01 3.10 19.11
N LYS A 138 19.25 4.08 18.60
CA LYS A 138 19.72 5.42 18.24
C LYS A 138 19.33 6.45 19.28
N ASN A 139 20.25 7.37 19.61
CA ASN A 139 19.95 8.53 20.47
C ASN A 139 19.50 9.71 19.60
N ILE A 140 18.19 9.84 19.36
CA ILE A 140 17.61 10.77 18.37
C ILE A 140 16.39 11.50 18.91
N THR A 141 15.99 12.57 18.22
CA THR A 141 14.68 13.19 18.40
C THR A 141 13.76 12.77 17.27
N VAL A 142 12.63 12.18 17.62
CA VAL A 142 11.57 11.79 16.68
C VAL A 142 10.42 12.76 16.76
N ILE A 143 10.11 13.43 15.67
CA ILE A 143 8.90 14.25 15.50
C ILE A 143 7.93 13.42 14.66
N THR A 144 6.68 13.29 15.08
CA THR A 144 5.71 12.49 14.33
C THR A 144 4.27 12.95 14.53
N ASN A 145 3.45 12.70 13.53
CA ASN A 145 1.99 12.73 13.61
C ASN A 145 1.37 11.32 13.58
N ASN A 146 2.17 10.27 13.61
CA ASN A 146 1.74 8.87 13.50
C ASN A 146 1.53 8.25 14.87
N ILE A 147 0.31 7.83 15.19
CA ILE A 147 -0.06 7.27 16.50
C ILE A 147 0.69 5.97 16.80
N GLU A 148 0.90 5.10 15.79
CA GLU A 148 1.66 3.85 15.98
C GLU A 148 3.12 4.13 16.36
N ILE A 149 3.76 5.12 15.71
CA ILE A 149 5.11 5.56 16.05
C ILE A 149 5.17 6.12 17.48
N MET A 150 4.16 6.89 17.89
CA MET A 150 4.07 7.42 19.26
C MET A 150 4.04 6.29 20.28
N LEU A 151 3.18 5.30 20.10
CA LEU A 151 3.04 4.17 21.00
C LEU A 151 4.32 3.33 21.07
N GLN A 152 4.98 3.08 19.94
CA GLN A 152 6.23 2.32 19.90
C GLN A 152 7.38 3.08 20.56
N ALA A 153 7.48 4.39 20.32
CA ALA A 153 8.55 5.22 20.87
C ALA A 153 8.54 5.32 22.40
N LEU A 154 7.38 5.18 23.05
CA LEU A 154 7.26 5.18 24.51
C LEU A 154 8.07 4.06 25.18
N ALA A 155 8.43 3.00 24.46
CA ALA A 155 9.25 1.91 24.98
C ALA A 155 10.76 2.21 24.96
N TYR A 156 11.20 3.33 24.37
CA TYR A 156 12.61 3.64 24.12
C TYR A 156 13.03 4.95 24.77
N GLU A 157 13.68 4.87 25.95
CA GLU A 157 14.11 6.03 26.74
C GLU A 157 15.18 6.90 26.02
N ASN A 158 15.95 6.30 25.12
CA ASN A 158 16.98 6.98 24.32
C ASN A 158 16.39 7.81 23.17
N ILE A 159 15.08 7.76 22.96
CA ILE A 159 14.39 8.51 21.91
C ILE A 159 13.58 9.65 22.52
N ARG A 160 13.97 10.88 22.20
CA ARG A 160 13.15 12.03 22.51
C ARG A 160 11.98 12.12 21.55
N LEU A 161 10.77 11.89 22.05
CA LEU A 161 9.56 11.95 21.24
C LEU A 161 8.91 13.34 21.29
N ILE A 162 8.65 13.93 20.14
CA ILE A 162 7.85 15.15 19.97
C ILE A 162 6.64 14.80 19.10
N VAL A 163 5.46 15.00 19.65
CA VAL A 163 4.18 14.77 18.97
C VAL A 163 3.68 16.10 18.42
N VAL A 164 3.30 16.13 17.14
CA VAL A 164 2.68 17.34 16.59
C VAL A 164 1.31 17.58 17.23
N PRO A 165 0.94 18.84 17.54
CA PRO A 165 -0.38 19.16 18.08
C PRO A 165 -1.48 18.93 17.03
N GLY A 166 -2.73 18.72 17.47
CA GLY A 166 -3.88 18.60 16.57
C GLY A 166 -4.91 17.59 17.00
N GLU A 167 -5.79 17.21 16.09
CA GLU A 167 -6.87 16.28 16.33
C GLU A 167 -6.53 14.86 15.84
N VAL A 168 -6.99 13.85 16.60
CA VAL A 168 -6.81 12.44 16.24
C VAL A 168 -7.75 12.05 15.10
N HIS A 169 -7.19 11.69 13.97
CA HIS A 169 -7.93 11.14 12.83
C HIS A 169 -7.87 9.61 12.82
N ARG A 170 -8.96 8.98 13.30
CA ARG A 170 -9.02 7.52 13.50
C ARG A 170 -8.82 6.69 12.24
N LYS A 171 -9.24 7.19 11.05
CA LYS A 171 -9.14 6.44 9.78
C LYS A 171 -7.70 6.29 9.28
N THR A 172 -6.82 7.19 9.65
CA THR A 172 -5.42 7.20 9.23
C THR A 172 -4.44 6.93 10.37
N TYR A 173 -4.94 6.81 11.61
CA TYR A 173 -4.14 6.68 12.84
C TYR A 173 -3.08 7.77 12.93
N SER A 174 -3.51 9.01 12.70
CA SER A 174 -2.63 10.17 12.69
C SER A 174 -3.25 11.35 13.42
N ILE A 175 -2.40 12.27 13.85
CA ILE A 175 -2.81 13.60 14.30
C ILE A 175 -2.80 14.51 13.09
N THR A 176 -3.82 15.36 12.97
CA THR A 176 -4.04 16.27 11.85
C THR A 176 -4.59 17.60 12.36
N GLY A 177 -4.39 18.67 11.60
CA GLY A 177 -4.86 20.02 11.94
C GLY A 177 -3.98 21.09 11.31
N GLU A 178 -4.47 22.31 11.24
CA GLU A 178 -3.70 23.46 10.77
C GLU A 178 -2.55 23.79 11.72
N GLU A 179 -2.78 23.63 13.03
CA GLU A 179 -1.78 23.79 14.08
C GLU A 179 -0.62 22.79 13.94
N SER A 180 -0.86 21.58 13.44
CA SER A 180 0.18 20.58 13.14
C SER A 180 1.17 21.10 12.11
N ALA A 181 0.67 21.65 11.01
CA ALA A 181 1.50 22.18 9.94
C ALA A 181 2.24 23.46 10.39
N ALA A 182 1.56 24.35 11.13
CA ALA A 182 2.17 25.54 11.70
C ALA A 182 3.30 25.17 12.67
N PHE A 183 3.08 24.21 13.56
CA PHE A 183 4.09 23.71 14.47
C PHE A 183 5.32 23.14 13.73
N LEU A 184 5.11 22.28 12.75
CA LEU A 184 6.20 21.72 11.94
C LEU A 184 7.00 22.80 11.22
N SER A 185 6.34 23.89 10.79
CA SER A 185 7.00 25.01 10.10
C SER A 185 8.01 25.77 10.98
N THR A 186 8.02 25.56 12.28
CA THR A 186 8.99 26.13 13.23
C THR A 186 10.16 25.19 13.57
N MET A 187 10.10 23.94 13.05
CA MET A 187 11.08 22.89 13.39
C MET A 187 12.21 22.83 12.37
N ASN A 188 13.43 22.54 12.86
CA ASN A 188 14.56 22.16 12.02
C ASN A 188 14.64 20.63 12.01
N ILE A 189 14.50 20.03 10.85
CA ILE A 189 14.43 18.58 10.66
C ILE A 189 15.62 18.13 9.81
N ASN A 190 16.46 17.23 10.32
CA ASN A 190 17.57 16.72 9.52
C ASN A 190 17.07 15.76 8.43
N ILE A 191 16.17 14.83 8.79
CA ILE A 191 15.63 13.88 7.82
C ILE A 191 14.13 13.75 8.00
N ALA A 192 13.35 13.92 6.92
CA ALA A 192 11.93 13.59 6.87
C ALA A 192 11.70 12.28 6.11
N PHE A 193 11.18 11.26 6.78
CA PHE A 193 10.74 10.01 6.19
C PHE A 193 9.26 10.10 5.83
N MET A 194 8.99 10.19 4.54
CA MET A 194 7.68 10.48 4.00
C MET A 194 7.01 9.25 3.42
N ALA A 195 5.70 9.14 3.59
CA ALA A 195 4.87 8.11 2.99
C ALA A 195 3.96 8.70 1.90
N ALA A 196 3.60 7.88 0.92
CA ALA A 196 2.69 8.26 -0.14
C ALA A 196 1.54 7.27 -0.34
N THR A 197 0.41 7.75 -0.82
CA THR A 197 -0.65 6.92 -1.40
C THR A 197 -0.30 6.53 -2.83
N GLY A 198 0.35 7.41 -3.57
CA GLY A 198 0.86 7.18 -4.92
C GLY A 198 2.02 8.10 -5.25
N ALA A 199 2.89 7.66 -6.15
CA ALA A 199 4.01 8.40 -6.70
C ALA A 199 3.98 8.32 -8.23
N SER A 200 3.99 9.46 -8.89
CA SER A 200 3.97 9.56 -10.35
C SER A 200 4.92 10.64 -10.82
N MET A 201 5.18 10.73 -12.11
CA MET A 201 6.02 11.79 -12.67
C MET A 201 5.47 13.20 -12.42
N THR A 202 4.17 13.32 -12.16
CA THR A 202 3.50 14.59 -11.85
C THR A 202 3.52 14.94 -10.36
N GLY A 203 3.88 14.01 -9.48
CA GLY A 203 3.99 14.29 -8.06
C GLY A 203 3.81 13.11 -7.13
N VAL A 204 4.13 13.34 -5.87
CA VAL A 204 3.92 12.43 -4.74
C VAL A 204 2.62 12.81 -4.05
N THR A 205 1.69 11.84 -4.00
CA THR A 205 0.29 12.13 -3.72
C THR A 205 -0.23 11.46 -2.46
N ASN A 206 -1.21 12.12 -1.84
CA ASN A 206 -1.97 11.61 -0.70
C ASN A 206 -3.48 11.75 -0.94
N SER A 207 -4.27 10.88 -0.33
CA SER A 207 -5.73 10.86 -0.48
C SER A 207 -6.47 11.68 0.59
N SER A 208 -5.80 12.05 1.68
CA SER A 208 -6.40 12.80 2.79
C SER A 208 -6.08 14.30 2.70
N PRO A 209 -7.09 15.18 2.63
CA PRO A 209 -6.87 16.62 2.69
C PRO A 209 -6.28 17.04 4.04
N LEU A 210 -6.61 16.32 5.12
CA LEU A 210 -6.18 16.65 6.48
C LEU A 210 -4.68 16.45 6.69
N GLU A 211 -4.04 15.55 5.95
CA GLU A 211 -2.60 15.27 6.04
C GLU A 211 -1.76 16.10 5.06
N TYR A 212 -2.41 16.75 4.07
CA TYR A 212 -1.72 17.49 3.00
C TYR A 212 -0.80 18.58 3.55
N ALA A 213 -1.31 19.43 4.43
CA ALA A 213 -0.56 20.57 4.98
C ALA A 213 0.64 20.13 5.80
N ILE A 214 0.48 19.07 6.60
CA ILE A 214 1.55 18.47 7.43
C ILE A 214 2.66 17.92 6.54
N LYS A 215 2.31 17.12 5.53
CA LYS A 215 3.28 16.53 4.60
C LYS A 215 4.06 17.60 3.84
N LYS A 216 3.37 18.64 3.38
CA LYS A 216 4.00 19.77 2.70
C LYS A 216 4.95 20.52 3.62
N ALA A 217 4.56 20.77 4.87
CA ALA A 217 5.41 21.41 5.87
C ALA A 217 6.66 20.56 6.18
N ALA A 218 6.50 19.27 6.39
CA ALA A 218 7.61 18.36 6.66
C ALA A 218 8.65 18.34 5.53
N VAL A 219 8.20 18.21 4.28
CA VAL A 219 9.08 18.26 3.09
C VAL A 219 9.83 19.59 3.00
N LYS A 220 9.17 20.70 3.33
CA LYS A 220 9.79 22.04 3.26
C LYS A 220 10.83 22.26 4.36
N GLN A 221 10.62 21.70 5.55
CA GLN A 221 11.45 21.97 6.72
C GLN A 221 12.64 21.02 6.88
N ALA A 222 12.64 19.90 6.14
CA ALA A 222 13.70 18.93 6.24
C ALA A 222 14.91 19.30 5.36
N GLU A 223 16.11 19.13 5.90
CA GLU A 223 17.37 19.21 5.15
C GLU A 223 17.45 18.08 4.10
N LYS A 224 16.98 16.89 4.49
CA LYS A 224 16.90 15.71 3.63
C LYS A 224 15.51 15.09 3.68
N THR A 225 14.93 14.85 2.52
CA THR A 225 13.64 14.16 2.38
C THR A 225 13.83 12.79 1.76
N VAL A 226 13.25 11.79 2.39
CA VAL A 226 13.33 10.38 1.98
C VAL A 226 11.92 9.84 1.77
N LEU A 227 11.61 9.39 0.58
CA LEU A 227 10.33 8.77 0.26
C LEU A 227 10.39 7.27 0.50
N LEU A 228 9.56 6.76 1.41
CA LEU A 228 9.40 5.33 1.69
C LEU A 228 8.13 4.83 1.00
N VAL A 229 8.29 4.11 -0.11
CA VAL A 229 7.17 3.76 -0.98
C VAL A 229 7.35 2.37 -1.58
N THR A 230 6.33 1.53 -1.55
CA THR A 230 6.35 0.22 -2.24
C THR A 230 6.14 0.40 -3.75
N GLY A 231 6.78 -0.45 -4.57
CA GLY A 231 6.80 -0.34 -6.02
C GLY A 231 5.42 -0.28 -6.67
N ASN A 232 4.43 -0.95 -6.09
CA ASN A 232 3.04 -0.94 -6.58
C ASN A 232 2.30 0.42 -6.45
N LYS A 233 2.95 1.43 -5.87
CA LYS A 233 2.41 2.79 -5.76
C LYS A 233 2.94 3.74 -6.83
N PHE A 234 3.94 3.31 -7.59
CA PHE A 234 4.38 4.07 -8.76
C PHE A 234 3.33 4.02 -9.86
N GLY A 235 3.19 5.10 -10.61
CA GLY A 235 2.13 5.26 -11.61
C GLY A 235 0.74 5.55 -11.01
N VAL A 236 0.62 5.56 -9.68
CA VAL A 236 -0.63 5.87 -8.98
C VAL A 236 -0.66 7.36 -8.61
N THR A 237 -1.76 8.03 -8.96
CA THR A 237 -2.04 9.40 -8.55
C THR A 237 -3.25 9.41 -7.62
N SER A 238 -3.16 10.16 -6.53
CA SER A 238 -4.24 10.37 -5.58
C SER A 238 -4.68 11.83 -5.55
N LEU A 239 -5.61 12.19 -4.68
CA LEU A 239 -6.35 13.46 -4.75
C LEU A 239 -5.46 14.70 -4.57
N PHE A 240 -4.46 14.66 -3.68
CA PHE A 240 -3.62 15.82 -3.36
C PHE A 240 -2.15 15.52 -3.62
N SER A 241 -1.49 16.33 -4.45
CA SER A 241 -0.03 16.29 -4.61
C SER A 241 0.60 17.19 -3.55
N TYR A 242 1.32 16.61 -2.60
CA TYR A 242 1.95 17.37 -1.52
C TYR A 242 3.42 17.72 -1.81
N ALA A 243 4.04 17.03 -2.78
CA ALA A 243 5.40 17.27 -3.22
C ALA A 243 5.58 16.82 -4.68
N THR A 244 6.64 17.29 -5.31
CA THR A 244 7.17 16.75 -6.58
C THR A 244 8.29 15.76 -6.28
N LEU A 245 8.62 14.85 -7.22
CA LEU A 245 9.65 13.83 -6.99
C LEU A 245 11.06 14.42 -6.76
N ASP A 246 11.38 15.54 -7.41
CA ASP A 246 12.65 16.26 -7.28
C ASP A 246 12.86 16.91 -5.90
N GLN A 247 11.82 17.00 -5.09
CA GLN A 247 11.95 17.40 -3.69
C GLN A 247 12.48 16.29 -2.78
N PHE A 248 12.62 15.05 -3.29
CA PHE A 248 13.17 13.93 -2.54
C PHE A 248 14.62 13.64 -2.99
N GLN A 249 15.57 13.68 -2.06
CA GLN A 249 16.95 13.30 -2.32
C GLN A 249 17.11 11.79 -2.43
N THR A 250 16.26 11.03 -1.74
CA THR A 250 16.32 9.56 -1.75
C THR A 250 14.91 8.97 -1.85
N VAL A 251 14.77 7.94 -2.65
CA VAL A 251 13.59 7.09 -2.72
C VAL A 251 13.99 5.67 -2.33
N ILE A 252 13.35 5.12 -1.30
CA ILE A 252 13.56 3.73 -0.89
C ILE A 252 12.31 2.94 -1.24
N THR A 253 12.48 1.91 -2.06
CA THR A 253 11.40 1.10 -2.60
C THR A 253 11.79 -0.38 -2.67
N ASP A 254 10.90 -1.23 -3.13
CA ASP A 254 11.15 -2.66 -3.37
C ASP A 254 11.33 -2.98 -4.86
N ALA A 255 11.70 -4.22 -5.15
CA ALA A 255 11.98 -4.69 -6.51
C ALA A 255 10.76 -4.66 -7.46
N SER A 256 9.55 -4.42 -6.97
CA SER A 256 8.35 -4.31 -7.81
C SER A 256 8.16 -2.93 -8.46
N VAL A 257 9.10 -1.99 -8.24
CA VAL A 257 9.08 -0.68 -8.91
C VAL A 257 9.22 -0.86 -10.42
N PRO A 258 8.39 -0.21 -11.26
CA PRO A 258 8.52 -0.31 -12.72
C PRO A 258 9.84 0.30 -13.19
N ALA A 259 10.53 -0.38 -14.15
CA ALA A 259 11.83 0.03 -14.66
C ALA A 259 11.86 1.47 -15.19
N GLU A 260 10.78 1.90 -15.87
CA GLU A 260 10.63 3.26 -16.37
C GLU A 260 10.71 4.35 -15.28
N TYR A 261 10.32 4.01 -14.04
CA TYR A 261 10.44 4.93 -12.90
C TYR A 261 11.86 4.96 -12.35
N LEU A 262 12.56 3.83 -12.34
CA LEU A 262 13.96 3.78 -11.91
C LEU A 262 14.84 4.68 -12.80
N GLU A 263 14.72 4.53 -14.12
CA GLU A 263 15.45 5.35 -15.09
C GLU A 263 15.19 6.84 -14.90
N LYS A 264 13.91 7.23 -14.83
CA LYS A 264 13.51 8.64 -14.68
C LYS A 264 13.91 9.26 -13.33
N LEU A 265 13.92 8.48 -12.24
CA LEU A 265 14.38 8.95 -10.94
C LEU A 265 15.90 9.18 -10.96
N GLN A 266 16.65 8.27 -11.60
CA GLN A 266 18.12 8.40 -11.76
C GLN A 266 18.48 9.59 -12.66
N GLU A 267 17.76 9.81 -13.77
CA GLU A 267 17.92 10.98 -14.64
C GLU A 267 17.72 12.31 -13.88
N LYS A 268 16.85 12.32 -12.86
CA LYS A 268 16.62 13.48 -11.98
C LYS A 268 17.67 13.60 -10.86
N GLY A 269 18.65 12.73 -10.80
CA GLY A 269 19.67 12.73 -9.74
C GLY A 269 19.16 12.27 -8.38
N ILE A 270 18.04 11.58 -8.33
CA ILE A 270 17.45 11.04 -7.09
C ILE A 270 18.15 9.72 -6.75
N ASP A 271 18.66 9.58 -5.52
CA ASP A 271 19.22 8.33 -5.01
C ASP A 271 18.10 7.30 -4.81
N VAL A 272 18.08 6.26 -5.65
CA VAL A 272 17.08 5.19 -5.58
C VAL A 272 17.68 3.95 -4.94
N GLN A 273 17.11 3.54 -3.82
CA GLN A 273 17.57 2.39 -3.08
C GLN A 273 16.50 1.29 -3.09
N ILE A 274 16.86 0.12 -3.64
CA ILE A 274 16.00 -1.06 -3.62
C ILE A 274 16.22 -1.83 -2.32
N ALA A 275 15.15 -2.02 -1.55
CA ALA A 275 15.17 -2.89 -0.38
C ALA A 275 15.03 -4.35 -0.83
N GLY A 276 15.90 -5.23 -0.34
CA GLY A 276 15.76 -6.68 -0.51
C GLY A 276 14.62 -7.21 0.36
N GLU A 277 14.07 -8.38 0.02
CA GLU A 277 13.14 -9.07 0.92
C GLU A 277 13.92 -9.58 2.14
N GLU A 278 13.57 -9.10 3.35
CA GLU A 278 13.94 -9.82 4.56
C GLU A 278 13.11 -11.11 4.59
N LYS A 279 13.79 -12.27 4.58
CA LYS A 279 13.16 -13.54 4.93
C LYS A 279 12.69 -13.38 6.38
N GLU A 280 11.39 -13.56 6.62
CA GLU A 280 10.88 -13.68 8.00
C GLU A 280 11.71 -14.77 8.71
N PRO A 281 12.18 -14.51 9.95
CA PRO A 281 12.79 -15.57 10.72
C PRO A 281 11.74 -16.68 10.85
N SER A 282 12.07 -17.85 10.32
CA SER A 282 11.26 -19.06 10.49
C SER A 282 11.00 -19.20 11.98
N GLU A 283 9.72 -19.21 12.37
CA GLU A 283 9.31 -19.59 13.72
C GLU A 283 10.02 -20.90 14.06
N VAL A 284 11.00 -20.79 14.93
CA VAL A 284 11.66 -21.99 15.50
C VAL A 284 10.65 -22.60 16.45
N SER A 285 10.16 -23.76 16.06
CA SER A 285 9.23 -24.64 16.78
C SER A 285 9.73 -25.01 18.16
#